data_bea1c4898913246186674877df052692
#
_entry.id   bea1c4898913246186674877df052692
#
_cell.length_a   1.000
_cell.length_b   1.000
_cell.length_c   1.000
_cell.angle_alpha   90.00
_cell.angle_beta   90.00
_cell.angle_gamma   90.00
#
_symmetry.space_group_name_H-M   'P 1'
#
loop_
_entity.id
_entity.type
_entity.pdbx_description
1 polymer ?
#
loop_
_entity_poly.entity_id
_entity_poly.type
_entity_poly.pdbx_seq_one_letter_code
_entity_poly.pdbx_strand_id
1 'polypeptide(L)'
;MLFKKNFLFLLFIASHFAGLTQKTNSDKLLTTFHSISSHEILEFAEELSADKYKGRLSGSPEYLEAARWCARKFEDWGVLPANNGSYFQNFPNAFTEVYSAGSFLYTTTDKKEIKYTFPEDYFPGSNSASGTVSGEMVYVGYGITAPELGYDDYENVNVEGKIVILESGTPYTKNDTTLVKWTPYAYHRYKFRNAVKHGAAGLLYVGKIANPNTVHLENFVYVHIDEKVAEQLFTDSGEKYSEVKKSLGEMKPVSFALNPNQIVTISAETRHFPDAESCNVVGLIEGYDPELKDEVIIIGGHLDGQGFLGEVFPSALDNASGVADILGAAKAFAQSEIKPKRSILFMLFGGEECGLYGSRYYVENPLFPIEKTVTMINLDMVGNGTGFFVSNGKSYPKLFEHFEKANEKFLHREMAASEQRKNYGRPRSDASLFENAGIPTFSLWTRNSVFPVYYHQPLDKTNVLTPEIMEDAAKLLYLGILGVANDSGL
;
A
#
# COMPACT_ATOMS: atom_id res chain seq x y z
N MET A 1 -68.42 30.26 35.87
CA MET A 1 -68.39 29.10 34.96
C MET A 1 -67.35 29.28 33.85
N LEU A 2 -66.36 30.17 34.00
CA LEU A 2 -65.33 30.48 33.02
C LEU A 2 -63.91 29.95 33.36
N PHE A 3 -63.72 29.43 34.59
CA PHE A 3 -62.37 28.97 35.02
C PHE A 3 -62.04 27.51 34.69
N LYS A 4 -63.01 26.67 34.33
CA LYS A 4 -62.80 25.25 34.03
C LYS A 4 -62.39 24.93 32.59
N LYS A 5 -62.57 25.84 31.63
CA LYS A 5 -62.25 25.60 30.21
C LYS A 5 -60.75 25.88 29.90
N ASN A 6 -60.11 26.79 30.65
CA ASN A 6 -58.69 27.11 30.37
C ASN A 6 -57.68 26.09 30.95
N PHE A 7 -58.08 25.30 31.95
CA PHE A 7 -57.20 24.29 32.55
C PHE A 7 -57.07 23.04 31.64
N LEU A 8 -58.12 22.71 30.88
CA LEU A 8 -58.06 21.59 29.93
C LEU A 8 -57.18 21.87 28.69
N PHE A 9 -57.10 23.16 28.29
CA PHE A 9 -56.34 23.58 27.11
C PHE A 9 -54.81 23.63 27.40
N LEU A 10 -54.41 23.97 28.62
CA LEU A 10 -53.02 23.92 29.08
C LEU A 10 -52.48 22.49 29.27
N LEU A 11 -53.36 21.51 29.68
CA LEU A 11 -52.99 20.12 29.77
C LEU A 11 -52.81 19.48 28.38
N PHE A 12 -53.52 19.90 27.36
CA PHE A 12 -53.39 19.37 26.00
C PHE A 12 -52.15 19.90 25.29
N ILE A 13 -51.66 21.14 25.60
CA ILE A 13 -50.42 21.68 25.06
C ILE A 13 -49.20 21.04 25.76
N ALA A 14 -49.29 20.74 27.06
CA ALA A 14 -48.21 20.05 27.79
C ALA A 14 -48.02 18.60 27.36
N SER A 15 -49.11 17.91 26.91
CA SER A 15 -49.01 16.54 26.41
C SER A 15 -48.46 16.44 24.98
N HIS A 16 -48.46 17.53 24.21
CA HIS A 16 -47.88 17.54 22.85
C HIS A 16 -46.37 17.88 22.83
N PHE A 17 -45.80 18.39 23.93
CA PHE A 17 -44.37 18.63 24.03
C PHE A 17 -43.60 17.47 24.69
N ALA A 18 -44.26 16.46 25.22
CA ALA A 18 -43.65 15.28 25.84
C ALA A 18 -43.30 14.15 24.85
N GLY A 19 -43.40 14.41 23.56
CA GLY A 19 -43.17 13.43 22.48
C GLY A 19 -41.86 13.58 21.73
N LEU A 20 -40.78 14.09 22.37
CA LEU A 20 -39.43 13.84 21.90
C LEU A 20 -39.11 12.38 22.23
N THR A 21 -39.51 11.47 21.34
CA THR A 21 -39.12 10.07 21.44
C THR A 21 -37.60 10.02 21.43
N GLN A 22 -37.03 9.59 22.56
CA GLN A 22 -35.61 9.31 22.67
C GLN A 22 -35.27 8.27 21.59
N LYS A 23 -34.37 8.64 20.64
CA LYS A 23 -33.92 7.72 19.59
C LYS A 23 -33.43 6.42 20.23
N THR A 24 -33.87 5.28 19.72
CA THR A 24 -33.33 3.98 20.13
C THR A 24 -31.86 3.84 19.68
N ASN A 25 -31.12 2.94 20.30
CA ASN A 25 -29.76 2.64 19.82
C ASN A 25 -29.75 2.16 18.36
N SER A 26 -30.79 1.48 17.93
CA SER A 26 -30.98 1.08 16.53
C SER A 26 -31.13 2.29 15.60
N ASP A 27 -31.93 3.29 16.00
CA ASP A 27 -32.12 4.52 15.21
C ASP A 27 -30.81 5.32 15.10
N LYS A 28 -30.04 5.40 16.20
CA LYS A 28 -28.75 6.06 16.23
C LYS A 28 -27.75 5.37 15.31
N LEU A 29 -27.67 4.03 15.36
CA LEU A 29 -26.81 3.23 14.49
C LEU A 29 -27.15 3.46 13.01
N LEU A 30 -28.43 3.37 12.66
CA LEU A 30 -28.89 3.56 11.27
C LEU A 30 -28.65 5.00 10.80
N THR A 31 -28.81 6.00 11.67
CA THR A 31 -28.49 7.40 11.34
C THR A 31 -27.04 7.54 10.91
N THR A 32 -26.09 6.99 11.67
CA THR A 32 -24.67 7.02 11.34
C THR A 32 -24.33 6.18 10.11
N PHE A 33 -24.89 4.96 10.03
CA PHE A 33 -24.72 4.07 8.87
C PHE A 33 -25.11 4.75 7.54
N HIS A 34 -26.25 5.45 7.52
CA HIS A 34 -26.73 6.16 6.32
C HIS A 34 -26.05 7.51 6.09
N SER A 35 -25.26 8.02 7.02
CA SER A 35 -24.44 9.22 6.79
C SER A 35 -23.14 8.95 6.04
N ILE A 36 -22.71 7.69 5.97
CA ILE A 36 -21.55 7.28 5.16
C ILE A 36 -21.99 7.31 3.69
N SER A 37 -21.32 8.09 2.87
CA SER A 37 -21.72 8.41 1.50
C SER A 37 -20.64 8.03 0.49
N SER A 38 -21.03 7.29 -0.54
CA SER A 38 -20.15 6.95 -1.67
C SER A 38 -19.56 8.17 -2.38
N HIS A 39 -20.35 9.24 -2.50
CA HIS A 39 -19.90 10.49 -3.11
C HIS A 39 -18.77 11.14 -2.29
N GLU A 40 -18.94 11.27 -0.98
CA GLU A 40 -17.92 11.89 -0.12
C GLU A 40 -16.63 11.04 -0.06
N ILE A 41 -16.76 9.69 -0.01
CA ILE A 41 -15.59 8.80 0.00
C ILE A 41 -14.84 8.91 -1.34
N LEU A 42 -15.56 8.98 -2.47
CA LEU A 42 -14.94 9.21 -3.77
C LEU A 42 -14.22 10.56 -3.81
N GLU A 43 -14.82 11.65 -3.27
CA GLU A 43 -14.17 12.96 -3.18
C GLU A 43 -12.85 12.90 -2.37
N PHE A 44 -12.79 12.07 -1.32
CA PHE A 44 -11.53 11.88 -0.58
C PHE A 44 -10.47 11.17 -1.43
N ALA A 45 -10.86 10.13 -2.18
CA ALA A 45 -9.95 9.43 -3.08
C ALA A 45 -9.50 10.33 -4.25
N GLU A 46 -10.39 11.15 -4.81
CA GLU A 46 -10.08 12.13 -5.87
C GLU A 46 -9.11 13.19 -5.37
N GLU A 47 -9.34 13.72 -4.18
CA GLU A 47 -8.44 14.69 -3.57
C GLU A 47 -7.05 14.10 -3.39
N LEU A 48 -6.95 12.89 -2.79
CA LEU A 48 -5.66 12.23 -2.54
C LEU A 48 -4.94 11.84 -3.84
N SER A 49 -5.67 11.51 -4.90
CA SER A 49 -5.11 11.14 -6.20
C SER A 49 -4.79 12.33 -7.10
N ALA A 50 -5.05 13.57 -6.63
CA ALA A 50 -4.85 14.78 -7.42
C ALA A 50 -3.38 15.03 -7.74
N ASP A 51 -3.11 15.57 -8.93
CA ASP A 51 -1.78 15.86 -9.47
C ASP A 51 -0.91 16.72 -8.55
N LYS A 52 -1.54 17.57 -7.74
CA LYS A 52 -0.83 18.44 -6.77
C LYS A 52 -0.02 17.68 -5.74
N TYR A 53 -0.38 16.43 -5.46
CA TYR A 53 0.34 15.56 -4.54
C TYR A 53 1.37 14.67 -5.23
N LYS A 54 1.56 14.80 -6.56
CA LYS A 54 2.55 14.09 -7.35
C LYS A 54 2.70 12.61 -6.99
N GLY A 55 1.56 11.91 -6.76
CA GLY A 55 1.54 10.49 -6.41
C GLY A 55 2.04 10.17 -5.00
N ARG A 56 2.12 11.14 -4.09
CA ARG A 56 2.32 10.97 -2.64
C ARG A 56 3.55 10.11 -2.26
N LEU A 57 4.69 10.28 -2.96
CA LEU A 57 5.90 9.55 -2.59
C LEU A 57 6.33 9.89 -1.16
N SER A 58 6.43 8.88 -0.30
CA SER A 58 6.78 9.06 1.11
C SER A 58 8.10 9.82 1.30
N GLY A 59 8.12 10.80 2.21
CA GLY A 59 9.25 11.69 2.45
C GLY A 59 9.25 12.96 1.58
N SER A 60 8.48 13.00 0.50
CA SER A 60 8.37 14.18 -0.35
C SER A 60 7.53 15.30 0.30
N PRO A 61 7.74 16.56 -0.09
CA PRO A 61 6.88 17.67 0.34
C PRO A 61 5.41 17.45 0.00
N GLU A 62 5.11 16.83 -1.13
CA GLU A 62 3.77 16.55 -1.62
C GLU A 62 3.06 15.46 -0.77
N TYR A 63 3.81 14.45 -0.31
CA TYR A 63 3.29 13.49 0.67
C TYR A 63 2.92 14.19 1.98
N LEU A 64 3.79 15.06 2.49
CA LEU A 64 3.53 15.79 3.73
C LEU A 64 2.32 16.72 3.61
N GLU A 65 2.04 17.28 2.43
CA GLU A 65 0.80 18.05 2.18
C GLU A 65 -0.44 17.16 2.22
N ALA A 66 -0.40 15.96 1.62
CA ALA A 66 -1.49 14.97 1.71
C ALA A 66 -1.72 14.55 3.17
N ALA A 67 -0.64 14.30 3.93
CA ALA A 67 -0.71 13.97 5.36
C ALA A 67 -1.36 15.11 6.17
N ARG A 68 -0.99 16.37 5.91
CA ARG A 68 -1.63 17.54 6.55
C ARG A 68 -3.11 17.67 6.18
N TRP A 69 -3.48 17.34 4.95
CA TRP A 69 -4.89 17.35 4.55
C TRP A 69 -5.69 16.31 5.34
N CYS A 70 -5.19 15.09 5.49
CA CYS A 70 -5.82 14.05 6.30
C CYS A 70 -5.93 14.48 7.78
N ALA A 71 -4.88 15.05 8.36
CA ALA A 71 -4.88 15.54 9.72
C ALA A 71 -5.93 16.62 9.94
N ARG A 72 -6.09 17.57 8.99
CA ARG A 72 -7.18 18.59 9.04
C ARG A 72 -8.56 17.93 9.01
N LYS A 73 -8.76 16.85 8.23
CA LYS A 73 -10.04 16.13 8.23
C LYS A 73 -10.33 15.51 9.61
N PHE A 74 -9.34 14.92 10.25
CA PHE A 74 -9.49 14.44 11.62
C PHE A 74 -9.85 15.56 12.59
N GLU A 75 -9.14 16.68 12.54
CA GLU A 75 -9.42 17.86 13.37
C GLU A 75 -10.83 18.41 13.15
N ASP A 76 -11.24 18.61 11.90
CA ASP A 76 -12.58 19.12 11.51
C ASP A 76 -13.72 18.25 12.06
N TRP A 77 -13.50 16.95 12.20
CA TRP A 77 -14.51 16.00 12.71
C TRP A 77 -14.43 15.78 14.23
N GLY A 78 -13.41 16.32 14.88
CA GLY A 78 -13.18 16.13 16.32
C GLY A 78 -12.57 14.77 16.69
N VAL A 79 -11.91 14.10 15.74
CA VAL A 79 -11.00 12.99 16.04
C VAL A 79 -9.78 13.56 16.75
N LEU A 80 -9.38 13.00 17.88
CA LEU A 80 -8.31 13.56 18.70
C LEU A 80 -6.91 13.24 18.12
N PRO A 81 -5.92 14.13 18.31
CA PRO A 81 -4.53 13.81 17.95
C PRO A 81 -3.96 12.75 18.90
N ALA A 82 -3.42 11.65 18.33
CA ALA A 82 -3.02 10.48 19.12
C ALA A 82 -1.57 10.54 19.66
N ASN A 83 -0.73 11.45 19.15
CA ASN A 83 0.68 11.55 19.55
C ASN A 83 0.97 12.83 20.35
N ASN A 84 0.67 12.83 21.68
CA ASN A 84 0.96 13.94 22.57
C ASN A 84 0.45 15.30 22.05
N GLY A 85 -0.75 15.34 21.48
CA GLY A 85 -1.36 16.54 20.91
C GLY A 85 -0.98 16.78 19.44
N SER A 86 -0.24 15.88 18.80
CA SER A 86 0.07 15.89 17.37
C SER A 86 -0.69 14.79 16.63
N TYR A 87 -1.10 15.06 15.39
CA TYR A 87 -1.59 14.06 14.44
C TYR A 87 -0.47 13.33 13.73
N PHE A 88 0.80 13.67 13.96
CA PHE A 88 1.92 13.12 13.20
C PHE A 88 2.86 12.32 14.09
N GLN A 89 3.26 11.13 13.62
CA GLN A 89 4.36 10.34 14.13
C GLN A 89 5.46 10.32 13.07
N ASN A 90 6.45 11.19 13.21
CA ASN A 90 7.54 11.36 12.25
C ASN A 90 8.57 10.24 12.35
N PHE A 91 9.17 9.89 11.20
CA PHE A 91 10.24 8.89 11.10
C PHE A 91 11.18 9.20 9.94
N PRO A 92 12.45 8.77 10.00
CA PRO A 92 13.40 8.92 8.90
C PRO A 92 12.95 8.15 7.65
N ASN A 93 12.92 8.83 6.50
CA ASN A 93 12.55 8.22 5.21
C ASN A 93 13.26 8.91 4.06
N ALA A 94 14.44 8.42 3.69
CA ALA A 94 15.11 8.88 2.49
C ALA A 94 14.26 8.63 1.25
N PHE A 95 14.26 9.56 0.30
CA PHE A 95 13.57 9.42 -0.99
C PHE A 95 14.39 9.99 -2.14
N THR A 96 14.00 9.64 -3.37
CA THR A 96 14.62 10.19 -4.58
C THR A 96 13.54 10.86 -5.42
N GLU A 97 13.71 12.13 -5.72
CA GLU A 97 12.86 12.88 -6.64
C GLU A 97 13.31 12.61 -8.07
N VAL A 98 12.38 12.21 -8.92
CA VAL A 98 12.59 11.98 -10.36
C VAL A 98 12.03 13.20 -11.11
N TYR A 99 12.83 13.83 -11.97
CA TYR A 99 12.42 15.06 -12.67
C TYR A 99 11.86 14.80 -14.07
N SER A 100 12.30 13.69 -14.71
CA SER A 100 11.88 13.34 -16.05
C SER A 100 11.90 11.83 -16.27
N ALA A 101 11.26 11.37 -17.35
CA ALA A 101 11.33 9.96 -17.76
C ALA A 101 12.75 9.51 -18.18
N GLY A 102 13.68 10.44 -18.36
CA GLY A 102 14.99 10.14 -18.90
C GLY A 102 14.95 9.69 -20.37
N SER A 103 15.90 8.85 -20.77
CA SER A 103 15.93 8.27 -22.10
C SER A 103 16.39 6.81 -22.08
N PHE A 104 15.91 6.05 -23.06
CA PHE A 104 16.34 4.68 -23.28
C PHE A 104 16.53 4.45 -24.78
N LEU A 105 17.78 4.21 -25.17
CA LEU A 105 18.20 3.96 -26.54
C LEU A 105 18.83 2.57 -26.64
N TYR A 106 18.57 1.89 -27.74
CA TYR A 106 19.16 0.61 -28.08
C TYR A 106 19.79 0.68 -29.46
N THR A 107 21.08 0.38 -29.57
CA THR A 107 21.81 0.28 -30.82
C THR A 107 21.97 -1.20 -31.16
N THR A 108 21.38 -1.62 -32.28
CA THR A 108 21.39 -2.99 -32.78
C THR A 108 22.78 -3.37 -33.37
N THR A 109 22.97 -4.65 -33.66
CA THR A 109 24.21 -5.17 -34.25
C THR A 109 24.55 -4.56 -35.62
N ASP A 110 23.55 -4.15 -36.42
CA ASP A 110 23.71 -3.44 -37.70
C ASP A 110 23.79 -1.90 -37.52
N LYS A 111 23.99 -1.43 -36.29
CA LYS A 111 24.15 -0.02 -35.91
C LYS A 111 22.92 0.85 -36.15
N LYS A 112 21.75 0.24 -36.15
CA LYS A 112 20.47 0.96 -36.15
C LYS A 112 20.13 1.38 -34.71
N GLU A 113 19.74 2.64 -34.50
CA GLU A 113 19.27 3.13 -33.23
C GLU A 113 17.76 2.98 -33.10
N ILE A 114 17.29 2.44 -31.97
CA ILE A 114 15.89 2.32 -31.57
C ILE A 114 15.73 3.12 -30.28
N LYS A 115 14.82 4.08 -30.29
CA LYS A 115 14.44 4.84 -29.11
C LYS A 115 13.18 4.23 -28.51
N TYR A 116 13.27 3.78 -27.27
CA TYR A 116 12.12 3.31 -26.52
C TYR A 116 11.29 4.48 -25.99
N THR A 117 9.99 4.24 -25.82
CA THR A 117 8.99 5.25 -25.49
C THR A 117 8.53 5.09 -24.04
N PHE A 118 8.56 6.16 -23.28
CA PHE A 118 7.89 6.26 -22.00
C PHE A 118 6.42 6.69 -22.21
N PRO A 119 5.45 6.13 -21.51
CA PRO A 119 5.51 5.06 -20.51
C PRO A 119 5.32 3.63 -21.08
N GLU A 120 5.25 3.47 -22.41
CA GLU A 120 4.87 2.22 -23.06
C GLU A 120 5.91 1.12 -22.90
N ASP A 121 7.21 1.47 -22.94
CA ASP A 121 8.32 0.51 -23.00
C ASP A 121 9.07 0.40 -21.69
N TYR A 122 9.18 1.49 -20.91
CA TYR A 122 9.95 1.53 -19.68
C TYR A 122 9.44 2.56 -18.69
N PHE A 123 9.85 2.41 -17.42
CA PHE A 123 9.79 3.44 -16.39
C PHE A 123 11.20 3.77 -15.89
N PRO A 124 11.51 5.05 -15.60
CA PRO A 124 12.74 5.38 -14.89
C PRO A 124 12.74 4.74 -13.51
N GLY A 125 13.94 4.45 -12.99
CA GLY A 125 14.07 3.88 -11.65
C GLY A 125 13.71 4.88 -10.57
N SER A 126 12.81 4.52 -9.67
CA SER A 126 12.33 5.37 -8.56
C SER A 126 13.45 5.86 -7.62
N ASN A 127 14.57 5.13 -7.55
CA ASN A 127 15.76 5.48 -6.77
C ASN A 127 17.03 5.48 -7.62
N SER A 128 16.92 5.68 -8.93
CA SER A 128 18.07 5.76 -9.83
C SER A 128 18.98 6.94 -9.47
N ALA A 129 20.28 6.78 -9.64
CA ALA A 129 21.17 7.92 -9.66
C ALA A 129 20.89 8.78 -10.91
N SER A 130 21.22 10.08 -10.83
CA SER A 130 21.19 10.98 -11.98
C SER A 130 22.40 10.72 -12.88
N GLY A 131 22.21 10.71 -14.19
CA GLY A 131 23.28 10.55 -15.16
C GLY A 131 22.89 9.74 -16.39
N THR A 132 23.92 9.39 -17.18
CA THR A 132 23.77 8.57 -18.38
C THR A 132 24.78 7.45 -18.34
N VAL A 133 24.37 6.22 -18.64
CA VAL A 133 25.25 5.07 -18.79
C VAL A 133 24.99 4.39 -20.13
N SER A 134 26.07 3.96 -20.78
CA SER A 134 26.03 3.24 -22.07
C SER A 134 26.96 2.04 -21.99
N GLY A 135 26.52 0.90 -22.50
CA GLY A 135 27.36 -0.30 -22.47
C GLY A 135 26.74 -1.52 -23.13
N GLU A 136 27.58 -2.56 -23.25
CA GLU A 136 27.15 -3.92 -23.56
C GLU A 136 26.21 -4.46 -22.50
N MET A 137 25.41 -5.46 -22.85
CA MET A 137 24.45 -6.06 -21.96
C MET A 137 24.85 -7.49 -21.54
N VAL A 138 24.56 -7.82 -20.28
CA VAL A 138 24.68 -9.17 -19.73
C VAL A 138 23.38 -9.53 -19.01
N TYR A 139 22.76 -10.65 -19.41
CA TYR A 139 21.63 -11.21 -18.68
C TYR A 139 22.16 -12.02 -17.48
N VAL A 140 21.60 -11.76 -16.31
CA VAL A 140 22.05 -12.39 -15.05
C VAL A 140 20.87 -12.97 -14.25
N GLY A 141 19.93 -13.60 -14.94
CA GLY A 141 18.81 -14.31 -14.33
C GLY A 141 18.13 -13.47 -13.24
N TYR A 142 18.15 -13.96 -12.01
CA TYR A 142 17.61 -13.22 -10.85
C TYR A 142 18.59 -12.22 -10.22
N GLY A 143 19.85 -12.18 -10.67
CA GLY A 143 20.89 -11.31 -10.09
C GLY A 143 21.30 -11.72 -8.67
N ILE A 144 21.34 -13.00 -8.37
CA ILE A 144 21.57 -13.57 -7.03
C ILE A 144 22.95 -14.23 -6.95
N THR A 145 23.67 -13.98 -5.85
CA THR A 145 24.86 -14.69 -5.38
C THR A 145 24.55 -15.32 -4.01
N ALA A 146 24.33 -16.62 -3.96
CA ALA A 146 23.97 -17.40 -2.77
C ALA A 146 24.79 -18.72 -2.73
N PRO A 147 26.12 -18.67 -2.51
CA PRO A 147 26.99 -19.82 -2.58
C PRO A 147 26.62 -20.92 -1.57
N GLU A 148 26.07 -20.55 -0.41
CA GLU A 148 25.56 -21.50 0.58
C GLU A 148 24.33 -22.30 0.10
N LEU A 149 23.64 -21.81 -0.95
CA LEU A 149 22.56 -22.48 -1.63
C LEU A 149 23.00 -23.14 -2.94
N GLY A 150 24.30 -23.06 -3.28
CA GLY A 150 24.87 -23.56 -4.53
C GLY A 150 24.37 -22.78 -5.76
N TYR A 151 24.14 -21.47 -5.62
CA TYR A 151 23.57 -20.65 -6.67
C TYR A 151 24.32 -19.32 -6.81
N ASP A 152 24.80 -19.01 -8.04
CA ASP A 152 25.41 -17.72 -8.36
C ASP A 152 25.17 -17.33 -9.83
N ASP A 153 24.34 -16.30 -10.05
CA ASP A 153 24.08 -15.78 -11.39
C ASP A 153 25.27 -15.04 -12.02
N TYR A 154 26.31 -14.72 -11.24
CA TYR A 154 27.47 -13.99 -11.72
C TYR A 154 28.72 -14.86 -11.95
N GLU A 155 28.68 -16.16 -11.57
CA GLU A 155 29.87 -17.02 -11.58
C GLU A 155 30.55 -17.14 -12.94
N ASN A 156 29.76 -17.21 -14.05
CA ASN A 156 30.28 -17.52 -15.37
C ASN A 156 30.18 -16.33 -16.37
N VAL A 157 29.94 -15.12 -15.87
CA VAL A 157 29.80 -13.92 -16.71
C VAL A 157 30.62 -12.77 -16.16
N ASN A 158 31.14 -11.92 -17.04
CA ASN A 158 31.77 -10.67 -16.65
C ASN A 158 30.83 -9.50 -16.89
N VAL A 159 30.45 -8.82 -15.82
CA VAL A 159 29.54 -7.66 -15.83
C VAL A 159 30.25 -6.32 -15.55
N GLU A 160 31.56 -6.33 -15.31
CA GLU A 160 32.35 -5.14 -15.03
C GLU A 160 32.19 -4.07 -16.12
N GLY A 161 31.69 -2.91 -15.75
CA GLY A 161 31.44 -1.78 -16.66
C GLY A 161 30.27 -1.99 -17.63
N LYS A 162 29.49 -3.07 -17.50
CA LYS A 162 28.38 -3.40 -18.40
C LYS A 162 27.02 -3.10 -17.76
N ILE A 163 25.98 -3.15 -18.57
CA ILE A 163 24.57 -3.02 -18.11
C ILE A 163 24.00 -4.43 -17.93
N VAL A 164 23.52 -4.72 -16.73
CA VAL A 164 22.89 -6.02 -16.46
C VAL A 164 21.40 -5.98 -16.72
N ILE A 165 20.86 -7.11 -17.22
CA ILE A 165 19.43 -7.36 -17.34
C ILE A 165 19.08 -8.44 -16.31
N LEU A 166 18.10 -8.18 -15.42
CA LEU A 166 17.71 -9.16 -14.43
C LEU A 166 16.20 -9.16 -14.13
N GLU A 167 15.74 -10.28 -13.56
CA GLU A 167 14.35 -10.56 -13.21
C GLU A 167 14.06 -10.32 -11.72
N SER A 168 12.80 -10.05 -11.43
CA SER A 168 12.28 -10.11 -10.06
C SER A 168 12.13 -11.58 -9.59
N GLY A 169 12.01 -11.77 -8.26
CA GLY A 169 11.80 -13.10 -7.69
C GLY A 169 13.07 -13.86 -7.37
N THR A 170 12.96 -15.16 -7.21
CA THR A 170 14.05 -16.09 -6.80
C THR A 170 13.81 -17.47 -7.41
N PRO A 171 14.87 -18.29 -7.62
CA PRO A 171 14.74 -19.64 -8.10
C PRO A 171 14.25 -20.56 -6.97
N TYR A 172 12.95 -20.60 -6.71
CA TYR A 172 12.41 -21.50 -5.69
C TYR A 172 11.42 -22.51 -6.28
N THR A 173 11.37 -23.69 -5.68
CA THR A 173 10.29 -24.63 -5.89
C THR A 173 9.14 -24.28 -4.95
N LYS A 174 7.91 -24.66 -5.28
CA LYS A 174 6.70 -24.37 -4.47
C LYS A 174 6.70 -25.02 -3.07
N ASN A 175 7.86 -25.45 -2.57
CA ASN A 175 8.02 -26.04 -1.25
C ASN A 175 8.29 -24.94 -0.22
N ASP A 176 7.43 -24.82 0.77
CA ASP A 176 7.44 -23.80 1.83
C ASP A 176 8.79 -23.65 2.55
N THR A 177 9.50 -24.73 2.80
CA THR A 177 10.80 -24.70 3.49
C THR A 177 11.91 -24.10 2.63
N THR A 178 11.78 -24.16 1.31
CA THR A 178 12.75 -23.61 0.36
C THR A 178 12.60 -22.08 0.26
N LEU A 179 11.36 -21.57 0.35
CA LEU A 179 11.08 -20.13 0.36
C LEU A 179 11.86 -19.38 1.43
N VAL A 180 11.92 -19.91 2.65
CA VAL A 180 12.61 -19.26 3.78
C VAL A 180 14.07 -19.00 3.47
N LYS A 181 14.78 -19.95 2.85
CA LYS A 181 16.19 -19.82 2.49
C LYS A 181 16.42 -18.76 1.42
N TRP A 182 15.45 -18.55 0.52
CA TRP A 182 15.54 -17.58 -0.57
C TRP A 182 15.05 -16.18 -0.19
N THR A 183 14.37 -16.03 0.96
CA THR A 183 13.82 -14.73 1.39
C THR A 183 14.82 -13.58 1.37
N PRO A 184 16.06 -13.70 1.88
CA PRO A 184 17.04 -12.62 1.84
C PRO A 184 17.38 -12.12 0.43
N TYR A 185 17.32 -13.01 -0.55
CA TYR A 185 17.67 -12.76 -1.96
C TYR A 185 16.48 -12.22 -2.79
N ALA A 186 15.27 -12.32 -2.26
CA ALA A 186 14.06 -11.87 -2.96
C ALA A 186 13.88 -10.35 -2.96
N TYR A 187 14.61 -9.63 -2.11
CA TYR A 187 14.48 -8.18 -2.02
C TYR A 187 15.13 -7.47 -3.22
N HIS A 188 14.42 -6.51 -3.80
CA HIS A 188 14.93 -5.67 -4.89
C HIS A 188 16.27 -5.00 -4.51
N ARG A 189 16.34 -4.44 -3.30
CA ARG A 189 17.56 -3.79 -2.75
C ARG A 189 18.77 -4.71 -2.72
N TYR A 190 18.57 -6.01 -2.45
CA TYR A 190 19.65 -6.98 -2.50
C TYR A 190 20.19 -7.11 -3.94
N LYS A 191 19.33 -7.31 -4.93
CA LYS A 191 19.70 -7.50 -6.33
C LYS A 191 20.49 -6.31 -6.89
N PHE A 192 20.03 -5.09 -6.57
CA PHE A 192 20.70 -3.85 -7.00
C PHE A 192 22.09 -3.73 -6.39
N ARG A 193 22.24 -3.91 -5.07
CA ARG A 193 23.55 -3.90 -4.40
C ARG A 193 24.45 -5.01 -4.92
N ASN A 194 23.91 -6.18 -5.23
CA ASN A 194 24.68 -7.28 -5.77
C ASN A 194 25.20 -6.98 -7.19
N ALA A 195 24.40 -6.35 -8.04
CA ALA A 195 24.84 -5.90 -9.36
C ALA A 195 26.02 -4.90 -9.26
N VAL A 196 25.89 -3.89 -8.40
CA VAL A 196 27.00 -2.94 -8.14
C VAL A 196 28.21 -3.62 -7.55
N LYS A 197 28.05 -4.57 -6.63
CA LYS A 197 29.16 -5.34 -6.05
C LYS A 197 29.97 -6.12 -7.10
N HIS A 198 29.31 -6.57 -8.17
CA HIS A 198 29.94 -7.24 -9.31
C HIS A 198 30.45 -6.30 -10.39
N GLY A 199 30.36 -4.96 -10.18
CA GLY A 199 30.92 -3.96 -11.08
C GLY A 199 30.00 -3.55 -12.23
N ALA A 200 28.71 -3.88 -12.18
CA ALA A 200 27.76 -3.43 -13.19
C ALA A 200 27.64 -1.90 -13.22
N ALA A 201 27.66 -1.31 -14.41
CA ALA A 201 27.55 0.14 -14.61
C ALA A 201 26.09 0.65 -14.59
N GLY A 202 25.14 -0.20 -14.89
CA GLY A 202 23.72 0.12 -14.89
C GLY A 202 22.85 -1.14 -14.94
N LEU A 203 21.52 -0.95 -14.91
CA LEU A 203 20.60 -2.08 -14.80
C LEU A 203 19.31 -1.85 -15.57
N LEU A 204 18.86 -2.88 -16.30
CA LEU A 204 17.54 -3.03 -16.87
C LEU A 204 16.79 -4.08 -16.02
N TYR A 205 15.79 -3.64 -15.28
CA TYR A 205 14.98 -4.52 -14.42
C TYR A 205 13.71 -4.94 -15.15
N VAL A 206 13.55 -6.23 -15.40
CA VAL A 206 12.38 -6.72 -16.13
C VAL A 206 11.15 -6.71 -15.25
N GLY A 207 10.08 -6.12 -15.75
CA GLY A 207 8.84 -5.85 -15.03
C GLY A 207 8.58 -4.36 -14.96
N LYS A 208 7.75 -3.86 -15.88
CA LYS A 208 7.41 -2.44 -15.98
C LYS A 208 6.36 -2.04 -14.96
N ILE A 209 6.80 -1.83 -13.74
CA ILE A 209 6.02 -1.27 -12.62
C ILE A 209 6.83 -0.17 -11.92
N ALA A 210 6.18 0.84 -11.40
CA ALA A 210 6.81 1.75 -10.45
C ALA A 210 7.20 1.00 -9.18
N ASN A 211 8.39 1.27 -8.64
CA ASN A 211 8.88 0.53 -7.49
C ASN A 211 9.78 1.38 -6.59
N PRO A 212 9.22 2.13 -5.64
CA PRO A 212 9.99 2.87 -4.65
C PRO A 212 10.77 1.98 -3.68
N ASN A 213 10.41 0.67 -3.56
CA ASN A 213 11.09 -0.28 -2.70
C ASN A 213 12.42 -0.79 -3.30
N THR A 214 13.14 0.09 -3.96
CA THR A 214 14.52 -0.13 -4.43
C THR A 214 15.51 0.63 -3.53
N VAL A 215 16.73 0.84 -3.97
CA VAL A 215 17.74 1.56 -3.21
C VAL A 215 18.47 2.54 -4.12
N HIS A 216 18.71 3.75 -3.61
CA HIS A 216 19.64 4.68 -4.27
C HIS A 216 21.07 4.19 -4.08
N LEU A 217 21.81 4.10 -5.19
CA LEU A 217 23.23 3.78 -5.23
C LEU A 217 23.93 4.83 -6.08
N GLU A 218 24.98 5.42 -5.57
CA GLU A 218 25.73 6.47 -6.26
C GLU A 218 26.22 6.00 -7.64
N ASN A 219 26.04 6.83 -8.65
CA ASN A 219 26.44 6.58 -10.02
C ASN A 219 25.80 5.35 -10.70
N PHE A 220 24.73 4.79 -10.12
CA PHE A 220 24.07 3.60 -10.65
C PHE A 220 22.71 3.95 -11.26
N VAL A 221 22.67 4.04 -12.59
CA VAL A 221 21.46 4.35 -13.35
C VAL A 221 20.72 3.06 -13.70
N TYR A 222 19.40 3.06 -13.52
CA TYR A 222 18.57 1.92 -13.88
C TYR A 222 17.17 2.33 -14.35
N VAL A 223 16.56 1.43 -15.12
CA VAL A 223 15.18 1.55 -15.59
C VAL A 223 14.44 0.22 -15.40
N HIS A 224 13.12 0.29 -15.25
CA HIS A 224 12.22 -0.85 -15.33
C HIS A 224 11.73 -1.00 -16.76
N ILE A 225 11.86 -2.18 -17.34
CA ILE A 225 11.53 -2.43 -18.76
C ILE A 225 10.36 -3.40 -18.91
N ASP A 226 9.57 -3.20 -19.96
CA ASP A 226 8.52 -4.13 -20.35
C ASP A 226 9.14 -5.45 -20.88
N GLU A 227 8.45 -6.57 -20.72
CA GLU A 227 8.91 -7.87 -21.24
C GLU A 227 9.13 -7.87 -22.75
N LYS A 228 8.30 -7.13 -23.52
CA LYS A 228 8.49 -6.97 -24.97
C LYS A 228 9.81 -6.31 -25.34
N VAL A 229 10.32 -5.41 -24.46
CA VAL A 229 11.65 -4.80 -24.64
C VAL A 229 12.73 -5.83 -24.40
N ALA A 230 12.61 -6.67 -23.35
CA ALA A 230 13.54 -7.77 -23.11
C ALA A 230 13.56 -8.75 -24.29
N GLU A 231 12.39 -9.14 -24.83
CA GLU A 231 12.30 -9.98 -26.05
C GLU A 231 13.06 -9.36 -27.24
N GLN A 232 12.93 -8.04 -27.45
CA GLN A 232 13.61 -7.34 -28.53
C GLN A 232 15.13 -7.31 -28.34
N LEU A 233 15.60 -7.04 -27.11
CA LEU A 233 17.03 -7.03 -26.78
C LEU A 233 17.68 -8.41 -26.99
N PHE A 234 16.94 -9.50 -26.84
CA PHE A 234 17.42 -10.86 -27.04
C PHE A 234 17.48 -11.29 -28.50
N THR A 235 16.84 -10.57 -29.44
CA THR A 235 16.70 -10.99 -30.84
C THR A 235 18.03 -11.37 -31.48
N ASP A 236 19.12 -10.62 -31.23
CA ASP A 236 20.43 -10.84 -31.83
C ASP A 236 21.40 -11.62 -30.90
N SER A 237 20.93 -12.14 -29.77
CA SER A 237 21.76 -12.87 -28.82
C SER A 237 21.92 -14.36 -29.14
N GLY A 238 21.06 -14.89 -30.01
CA GLY A 238 20.92 -16.32 -30.24
C GLY A 238 20.01 -17.06 -29.29
N GLU A 239 19.55 -16.37 -28.25
CA GLU A 239 18.65 -16.89 -27.22
C GLU A 239 17.25 -16.28 -27.38
N LYS A 240 16.21 -17.01 -26.99
CA LYS A 240 14.84 -16.51 -26.93
C LYS A 240 14.46 -16.18 -25.49
N TYR A 241 14.08 -14.94 -25.22
CA TYR A 241 13.71 -14.51 -23.87
C TYR A 241 12.64 -15.42 -23.24
N SER A 242 11.62 -15.83 -23.98
CA SER A 242 10.55 -16.70 -23.49
C SER A 242 11.03 -18.10 -23.07
N GLU A 243 12.07 -18.63 -23.70
CA GLU A 243 12.69 -19.92 -23.33
C GLU A 243 13.60 -19.76 -22.11
N VAL A 244 14.40 -18.70 -22.08
CA VAL A 244 15.24 -18.30 -20.94
C VAL A 244 14.40 -18.12 -19.67
N LYS A 245 13.27 -17.38 -19.79
CA LYS A 245 12.35 -17.16 -18.67
C LYS A 245 11.77 -18.45 -18.09
N LYS A 246 11.50 -19.47 -18.93
CA LYS A 246 11.03 -20.77 -18.46
C LYS A 246 12.11 -21.51 -17.68
N SER A 247 13.37 -21.42 -18.07
CA SER A 247 14.48 -22.12 -17.42
C SER A 247 14.85 -21.52 -16.06
N LEU A 248 14.48 -20.28 -15.75
CA LEU A 248 14.72 -19.65 -14.46
C LEU A 248 14.13 -20.44 -13.27
N GLY A 249 13.03 -21.19 -13.49
CA GLY A 249 12.40 -22.02 -12.46
C GLY A 249 13.14 -23.33 -12.13
N GLU A 250 14.25 -23.64 -12.82
CA GLU A 250 14.94 -24.95 -12.72
C GLU A 250 16.04 -25.00 -11.64
N MET A 251 16.13 -24.00 -10.77
CA MET A 251 17.13 -23.92 -9.69
C MET A 251 18.58 -23.88 -10.19
N LYS A 252 18.80 -23.40 -11.40
CA LYS A 252 20.12 -23.24 -12.01
C LYS A 252 20.33 -21.79 -12.43
N PRO A 253 21.53 -21.22 -12.28
CA PRO A 253 21.87 -19.93 -12.85
C PRO A 253 21.67 -19.93 -14.36
N VAL A 254 21.07 -18.88 -14.89
CA VAL A 254 20.89 -18.66 -16.33
C VAL A 254 21.45 -17.28 -16.68
N SER A 255 22.74 -17.26 -17.07
CA SER A 255 23.44 -15.99 -17.31
C SER A 255 24.33 -16.11 -18.53
N PHE A 256 24.30 -15.04 -19.36
CA PHE A 256 25.11 -14.96 -20.58
C PHE A 256 25.27 -13.50 -21.04
N ALA A 257 26.36 -13.23 -21.75
CA ALA A 257 26.53 -11.92 -22.41
C ALA A 257 25.71 -11.88 -23.70
N LEU A 258 25.03 -10.77 -23.94
CA LEU A 258 24.40 -10.48 -25.22
C LEU A 258 25.50 -10.18 -26.27
N ASN A 259 25.12 -10.01 -27.53
CA ASN A 259 26.08 -9.68 -28.58
C ASN A 259 26.80 -8.35 -28.26
N PRO A 260 28.14 -8.30 -28.27
CA PRO A 260 28.91 -7.11 -27.89
C PRO A 260 28.73 -5.91 -28.82
N ASN A 261 28.14 -6.12 -30.00
CA ASN A 261 27.77 -5.03 -30.89
C ASN A 261 26.39 -4.41 -30.56
N GLN A 262 25.69 -4.97 -29.62
CA GLN A 262 24.44 -4.43 -29.08
C GLN A 262 24.75 -3.53 -27.90
N ILE A 263 24.38 -2.26 -28.00
CA ILE A 263 24.64 -1.26 -26.96
C ILE A 263 23.32 -0.67 -26.50
N VAL A 264 23.14 -0.56 -25.19
CA VAL A 264 22.07 0.27 -24.62
C VAL A 264 22.63 1.52 -23.98
N THR A 265 21.86 2.59 -24.05
CA THR A 265 22.12 3.84 -23.35
C THR A 265 20.87 4.23 -22.59
N ILE A 266 20.99 4.36 -21.28
CA ILE A 266 19.91 4.81 -20.40
C ILE A 266 20.33 6.06 -19.65
N SER A 267 19.39 6.97 -19.42
CA SER A 267 19.62 8.17 -18.61
C SER A 267 18.50 8.38 -17.61
N ALA A 268 18.84 9.00 -16.47
CA ALA A 268 17.90 9.47 -15.48
C ALA A 268 18.28 10.86 -14.99
N GLU A 269 17.29 11.65 -14.61
CA GLU A 269 17.43 12.97 -14.02
C GLU A 269 16.73 12.95 -12.66
N THR A 270 17.53 12.83 -11.60
CA THR A 270 17.04 12.58 -10.24
C THR A 270 17.82 13.39 -9.20
N ARG A 271 17.23 13.50 -8.00
CA ARG A 271 17.90 14.03 -6.82
C ARG A 271 17.54 13.19 -5.60
N HIS A 272 18.54 12.67 -4.91
CA HIS A 272 18.37 11.90 -3.69
C HIS A 272 18.42 12.78 -2.44
N PHE A 273 17.51 12.52 -1.48
CA PHE A 273 17.40 13.21 -0.19
C PHE A 273 17.58 12.17 0.93
N PRO A 274 18.83 11.93 1.37
CA PRO A 274 19.13 10.87 2.33
C PRO A 274 18.60 11.13 3.75
N ASP A 275 18.49 12.40 4.13
CA ASP A 275 18.09 12.84 5.48
C ASP A 275 16.64 13.30 5.56
N ALA A 276 15.82 12.91 4.60
CA ALA A 276 14.41 13.28 4.60
C ALA A 276 13.63 12.50 5.67
N GLU A 277 12.52 13.09 6.10
CA GLU A 277 11.59 12.52 7.05
C GLU A 277 10.20 12.34 6.42
N SER A 278 9.48 11.34 6.86
CA SER A 278 8.07 11.12 6.58
C SER A 278 7.29 11.03 7.89
N CYS A 279 5.99 10.77 7.81
CA CYS A 279 5.16 10.61 9.00
C CYS A 279 4.03 9.59 8.77
N ASN A 280 3.59 8.96 9.86
CA ASN A 280 2.25 8.40 9.96
C ASN A 280 1.28 9.50 10.41
N VAL A 281 0.05 9.50 9.88
CA VAL A 281 -1.04 10.33 10.42
C VAL A 281 -1.84 9.51 11.40
N VAL A 282 -2.04 10.03 12.62
CA VAL A 282 -2.62 9.28 13.74
C VAL A 282 -3.76 10.04 14.41
N GLY A 283 -4.95 9.44 14.43
CA GLY A 283 -6.15 10.00 15.04
C GLY A 283 -6.81 9.04 16.02
N LEU A 284 -7.39 9.54 17.10
CA LEU A 284 -7.95 8.75 18.20
C LEU A 284 -9.42 9.08 18.44
N ILE A 285 -10.24 8.07 18.56
CA ILE A 285 -11.54 8.11 19.23
C ILE A 285 -11.40 7.39 20.56
N GLU A 286 -11.46 8.13 21.66
CA GLU A 286 -11.36 7.53 23.00
C GLU A 286 -12.57 6.64 23.32
N GLY A 287 -12.30 5.48 23.91
CA GLY A 287 -13.30 4.62 24.50
C GLY A 287 -13.92 5.24 25.76
N TYR A 288 -15.18 4.93 26.01
CA TYR A 288 -15.87 5.48 27.20
C TYR A 288 -15.88 4.54 28.41
N ASP A 289 -15.60 3.23 28.21
CA ASP A 289 -15.68 2.24 29.27
C ASP A 289 -14.44 2.31 30.19
N PRO A 290 -14.59 2.44 31.50
CA PRO A 290 -13.46 2.61 32.41
C PRO A 290 -12.46 1.44 32.43
N GLU A 291 -12.92 0.22 32.09
CA GLU A 291 -12.11 -1.00 32.09
C GLU A 291 -11.48 -1.28 30.71
N LEU A 292 -12.17 -0.89 29.62
CA LEU A 292 -11.80 -1.24 28.25
C LEU A 292 -11.17 -0.08 27.45
N LYS A 293 -11.30 1.17 27.87
CA LYS A 293 -10.84 2.35 27.11
C LYS A 293 -9.34 2.39 26.86
N ASP A 294 -8.55 1.72 27.71
CA ASP A 294 -7.10 1.62 27.55
C ASP A 294 -6.67 0.51 26.56
N GLU A 295 -7.61 -0.29 26.10
CA GLU A 295 -7.44 -1.23 24.99
C GLU A 295 -7.71 -0.51 23.68
N VAL A 296 -6.89 -0.79 22.65
CA VAL A 296 -6.95 -0.07 21.38
C VAL A 296 -7.22 -1.02 20.21
N ILE A 297 -8.09 -0.58 19.31
CA ILE A 297 -8.30 -1.19 18.00
C ILE A 297 -7.68 -0.27 16.97
N ILE A 298 -6.78 -0.78 16.13
CA ILE A 298 -6.13 -0.01 15.08
C ILE A 298 -6.85 -0.26 13.75
N ILE A 299 -7.18 0.83 13.05
CA ILE A 299 -7.65 0.80 11.67
C ILE A 299 -6.60 1.56 10.85
N GLY A 300 -5.96 0.91 9.90
CA GLY A 300 -4.88 1.53 9.15
C GLY A 300 -4.85 1.16 7.68
N GLY A 301 -4.11 1.95 6.92
CA GLY A 301 -3.76 1.75 5.52
C GLY A 301 -2.70 2.75 5.13
N HIS A 302 -1.95 2.49 4.06
CA HIS A 302 -0.90 3.41 3.66
C HIS A 302 -1.43 4.61 2.88
N LEU A 303 -0.84 5.77 3.14
CA LEU A 303 -1.16 7.04 2.51
C LEU A 303 -0.26 7.33 1.31
N ASP A 304 0.95 6.80 1.32
CA ASP A 304 1.90 7.00 0.25
C ASP A 304 1.52 6.23 -1.03
N GLY A 305 2.18 6.56 -2.12
CA GLY A 305 2.06 5.92 -3.41
C GLY A 305 3.36 6.05 -4.19
N GLN A 306 3.29 5.82 -5.50
CA GLN A 306 4.46 5.60 -6.36
C GLN A 306 5.23 6.88 -6.70
N GLY A 307 4.63 8.06 -6.55
CA GLY A 307 5.28 9.32 -6.83
C GLY A 307 5.16 9.77 -8.29
N PHE A 308 6.20 10.53 -8.74
CA PHE A 308 6.34 11.03 -10.10
C PHE A 308 7.55 10.37 -10.76
N LEU A 309 7.32 9.74 -11.91
CA LEU A 309 8.36 9.07 -12.70
C LEU A 309 8.34 9.53 -14.17
N GLY A 310 8.35 10.84 -14.41
CA GLY A 310 8.14 11.41 -15.73
C GLY A 310 6.68 11.82 -16.01
N GLU A 311 5.76 11.17 -15.32
CA GLU A 311 4.36 11.57 -15.13
C GLU A 311 3.90 11.19 -13.71
N VAL A 312 2.75 11.68 -13.29
CA VAL A 312 2.18 11.36 -11.97
C VAL A 312 1.61 9.93 -11.99
N PHE A 313 1.94 9.16 -10.94
CA PHE A 313 1.29 7.89 -10.62
C PHE A 313 0.26 8.15 -9.52
N PRO A 314 -1.02 8.31 -9.84
CA PRO A 314 -2.01 8.83 -8.89
C PRO A 314 -2.29 7.91 -7.71
N SER A 315 -2.04 6.59 -7.87
CA SER A 315 -2.22 5.58 -6.81
C SER A 315 -3.62 5.67 -6.19
N ALA A 316 -4.64 5.62 -7.06
CA ALA A 316 -6.02 5.81 -6.66
C ALA A 316 -6.58 4.57 -5.97
N LEU A 317 -6.43 3.39 -6.59
CA LEU A 317 -6.79 2.13 -5.96
C LEU A 317 -5.75 1.75 -4.89
N ASP A 318 -4.47 1.95 -5.19
CA ASP A 318 -3.32 1.61 -4.35
C ASP A 318 -2.56 2.86 -3.86
N ASN A 319 -2.96 3.54 -2.74
CA ASN A 319 -4.03 3.15 -1.83
C ASN A 319 -4.87 4.37 -1.37
N ALA A 320 -5.13 5.35 -2.25
CA ALA A 320 -6.04 6.45 -1.90
C ALA A 320 -7.44 5.93 -1.55
N SER A 321 -7.87 4.80 -2.13
CA SER A 321 -9.15 4.16 -1.86
C SER A 321 -9.25 3.68 -0.40
N GLY A 322 -8.28 2.92 0.08
CA GLY A 322 -8.27 2.45 1.47
C GLY A 322 -8.22 3.60 2.48
N VAL A 323 -7.43 4.65 2.18
CA VAL A 323 -7.40 5.86 3.01
C VAL A 323 -8.76 6.56 3.03
N ALA A 324 -9.43 6.69 1.88
CA ALA A 324 -10.75 7.30 1.79
C ALA A 324 -11.79 6.54 2.63
N ASP A 325 -11.78 5.22 2.60
CA ASP A 325 -12.66 4.38 3.41
C ASP A 325 -12.37 4.53 4.91
N ILE A 326 -11.09 4.63 5.31
CA ILE A 326 -10.68 4.91 6.70
C ILE A 326 -11.19 6.28 7.15
N LEU A 327 -11.04 7.31 6.31
CA LEU A 327 -11.55 8.65 6.60
C LEU A 327 -13.07 8.67 6.75
N GLY A 328 -13.80 7.95 5.88
CA GLY A 328 -15.26 7.78 5.97
C GLY A 328 -15.68 7.14 7.29
N ALA A 329 -14.99 6.06 7.70
CA ALA A 329 -15.23 5.39 8.97
C ALA A 329 -14.87 6.30 10.16
N ALA A 330 -13.75 7.02 10.12
CA ALA A 330 -13.31 7.94 11.17
C ALA A 330 -14.35 9.06 11.41
N LYS A 331 -14.85 9.66 10.32
CA LYS A 331 -15.94 10.64 10.38
C LYS A 331 -17.20 10.05 11.03
N ALA A 332 -17.58 8.83 10.61
CA ALA A 332 -18.74 8.14 11.15
C ALA A 332 -18.61 7.90 12.66
N PHE A 333 -17.46 7.43 13.15
CA PHE A 333 -17.19 7.26 14.59
C PHE A 333 -17.20 8.58 15.35
N ALA A 334 -16.58 9.63 14.81
CA ALA A 334 -16.54 10.94 15.44
C ALA A 334 -17.93 11.55 15.63
N GLN A 335 -18.80 11.43 14.62
CA GLN A 335 -20.15 11.99 14.60
C GLN A 335 -21.22 11.08 15.19
N SER A 336 -20.88 9.80 15.51
CA SER A 336 -21.83 8.84 16.06
C SER A 336 -22.28 9.23 17.47
N GLU A 337 -23.60 9.09 17.69
CA GLU A 337 -24.17 9.14 19.06
C GLU A 337 -23.85 7.86 19.86
N ILE A 338 -23.41 6.77 19.19
CA ILE A 338 -22.98 5.53 19.84
C ILE A 338 -21.45 5.57 19.96
N LYS A 339 -20.99 5.63 21.21
CA LYS A 339 -19.54 5.63 21.46
C LYS A 339 -19.00 4.22 21.65
N PRO A 340 -17.77 3.93 21.21
CA PRO A 340 -17.13 2.64 21.44
C PRO A 340 -16.67 2.50 22.88
N LYS A 341 -16.71 1.28 23.45
CA LYS A 341 -16.14 1.02 24.78
C LYS A 341 -14.62 1.07 24.77
N ARG A 342 -13.98 0.46 23.78
CA ARG A 342 -12.53 0.49 23.52
C ARG A 342 -12.16 1.72 22.69
N SER A 343 -10.94 2.17 22.82
CA SER A 343 -10.40 3.22 21.98
C SER A 343 -10.14 2.74 20.56
N ILE A 344 -10.31 3.62 19.57
CA ILE A 344 -10.06 3.35 18.15
C ILE A 344 -8.97 4.30 17.66
N LEU A 345 -7.87 3.74 17.16
CA LEU A 345 -6.75 4.47 16.58
C LEU A 345 -6.80 4.34 15.06
N PHE A 346 -6.98 5.46 14.37
CA PHE A 346 -6.87 5.56 12.93
C PHE A 346 -5.42 5.87 12.57
N MET A 347 -4.85 5.08 11.66
CA MET A 347 -3.46 5.23 11.22
C MET A 347 -3.37 5.26 9.70
N LEU A 348 -2.80 6.33 9.17
CA LEU A 348 -2.46 6.41 7.76
C LEU A 348 -0.93 6.32 7.68
N PHE A 349 -0.44 5.17 7.23
CA PHE A 349 0.99 4.88 7.22
C PHE A 349 1.70 5.58 6.07
N GLY A 350 2.93 6.04 6.31
CA GLY A 350 3.83 6.48 5.26
C GLY A 350 4.88 5.41 4.96
N GLY A 351 5.33 5.35 3.69
CA GLY A 351 6.45 4.51 3.30
C GLY A 351 6.16 3.02 3.25
N GLU A 352 4.93 2.62 3.02
CA GLU A 352 4.57 1.24 2.70
C GLU A 352 5.30 0.82 1.43
N GLU A 353 5.12 1.60 0.36
CA GLU A 353 5.68 1.41 -0.97
C GLU A 353 7.22 1.49 -0.99
N CYS A 354 7.79 2.16 -0.01
CA CYS A 354 9.24 2.23 0.19
C CYS A 354 9.79 1.07 1.04
N GLY A 355 8.94 0.15 1.53
CA GLY A 355 9.32 -1.03 2.32
C GLY A 355 8.82 -1.01 3.76
N LEU A 356 7.56 -0.59 3.97
CA LEU A 356 6.82 -0.67 5.25
C LEU A 356 7.45 0.19 6.36
N TYR A 357 7.96 1.38 6.03
CA TYR A 357 8.71 2.17 7.02
C TYR A 357 7.83 2.70 8.15
N GLY A 358 6.64 3.24 7.84
CA GLY A 358 5.77 3.83 8.84
C GLY A 358 5.16 2.81 9.81
N SER A 359 4.66 1.70 9.31
CA SER A 359 4.13 0.63 10.14
C SER A 359 5.22 -0.05 10.98
N ARG A 360 6.44 -0.22 10.40
CA ARG A 360 7.61 -0.69 11.15
C ARG A 360 7.95 0.27 12.29
N TYR A 361 8.02 1.57 11.99
CA TYR A 361 8.35 2.58 12.99
C TYR A 361 7.33 2.58 14.13
N TYR A 362 6.02 2.44 13.80
CA TYR A 362 4.98 2.34 14.83
C TYR A 362 5.15 1.09 15.72
N VAL A 363 5.39 -0.07 15.14
CA VAL A 363 5.58 -1.31 15.93
C VAL A 363 6.82 -1.22 16.82
N GLU A 364 7.88 -0.57 16.37
CA GLU A 364 9.10 -0.33 17.16
C GLU A 364 8.96 0.82 18.18
N ASN A 365 8.08 1.80 17.92
CA ASN A 365 7.83 2.99 18.74
C ASN A 365 6.32 3.22 18.92
N PRO A 366 5.59 2.31 19.57
CA PRO A 366 4.15 2.35 19.62
C PRO A 366 3.63 3.50 20.49
N LEU A 367 2.54 4.15 20.04
CA LEU A 367 1.86 5.21 20.80
C LEU A 367 1.02 4.65 21.97
N PHE A 368 0.60 3.40 21.86
CA PHE A 368 -0.08 2.62 22.87
C PHE A 368 0.69 1.33 23.12
N PRO A 369 0.71 0.78 24.35
CA PRO A 369 1.37 -0.50 24.59
C PRO A 369 0.87 -1.58 23.63
N ILE A 370 1.79 -2.31 23.00
CA ILE A 370 1.45 -3.33 21.98
C ILE A 370 0.50 -4.39 22.56
N GLU A 371 0.69 -4.77 23.80
CA GLU A 371 -0.14 -5.73 24.54
C GLU A 371 -1.56 -5.23 24.82
N LYS A 372 -1.82 -3.94 24.64
CA LYS A 372 -3.15 -3.33 24.71
C LYS A 372 -3.85 -3.24 23.35
N THR A 373 -3.16 -3.62 22.29
CA THR A 373 -3.75 -3.63 20.95
C THR A 373 -4.54 -4.92 20.74
N VAL A 374 -5.87 -4.79 20.69
CA VAL A 374 -6.80 -5.92 20.54
C VAL A 374 -6.69 -6.53 19.14
N THR A 375 -6.65 -5.67 18.14
CA THR A 375 -6.53 -6.05 16.73
C THR A 375 -6.08 -4.87 15.87
N MET A 376 -5.51 -5.17 14.71
CA MET A 376 -5.26 -4.21 13.63
C MET A 376 -5.99 -4.64 12.37
N ILE A 377 -6.76 -3.73 11.77
CA ILE A 377 -7.42 -3.92 10.49
C ILE A 377 -6.72 -3.06 9.45
N ASN A 378 -6.13 -3.70 8.45
CA ASN A 378 -5.45 -3.04 7.33
C ASN A 378 -6.38 -2.93 6.12
N LEU A 379 -6.43 -1.75 5.52
CA LEU A 379 -7.11 -1.51 4.25
C LEU A 379 -6.08 -1.23 3.17
N ASP A 380 -6.12 -2.04 2.14
CA ASP A 380 -5.21 -1.91 1.02
C ASP A 380 -5.92 -2.37 -0.26
N MET A 381 -5.96 -1.52 -1.28
CA MET A 381 -6.69 -1.74 -2.53
C MET A 381 -8.19 -2.02 -2.31
N VAL A 382 -8.85 -1.19 -1.55
CA VAL A 382 -10.30 -1.29 -1.22
C VAL A 382 -11.09 -0.27 -2.02
N GLY A 383 -11.18 -0.45 -3.34
CA GLY A 383 -11.79 0.60 -4.17
C GLY A 383 -12.53 0.09 -5.41
N ASN A 384 -12.51 -1.21 -5.70
CA ASN A 384 -13.22 -1.74 -6.87
C ASN A 384 -13.61 -3.21 -6.71
N GLY A 385 -14.33 -3.77 -7.69
CA GLY A 385 -14.82 -5.14 -7.60
C GLY A 385 -16.24 -5.25 -7.02
N THR A 386 -16.64 -6.46 -6.61
CA THR A 386 -18.05 -6.75 -6.26
C THR A 386 -18.25 -7.25 -4.83
N GLY A 387 -17.18 -7.59 -4.13
CA GLY A 387 -17.24 -8.16 -2.80
C GLY A 387 -15.97 -7.90 -2.02
N PHE A 388 -15.87 -8.51 -0.85
CA PHE A 388 -14.75 -8.35 0.07
C PHE A 388 -13.93 -9.64 0.19
N PHE A 389 -12.64 -9.46 0.41
CA PHE A 389 -11.76 -10.52 0.84
C PHE A 389 -11.04 -10.08 2.12
N VAL A 390 -11.13 -10.92 3.16
CA VAL A 390 -10.52 -10.65 4.46
C VAL A 390 -9.39 -11.66 4.69
N SER A 391 -8.17 -11.22 4.49
CA SER A 391 -6.99 -12.04 4.82
C SER A 391 -6.94 -12.26 6.34
N ASN A 392 -6.62 -13.48 6.75
CA ASN A 392 -6.52 -13.93 8.13
C ASN A 392 -7.85 -13.98 8.91
N GLY A 393 -8.99 -13.61 8.31
CA GLY A 393 -10.28 -13.60 9.01
C GLY A 393 -10.60 -14.93 9.69
N LYS A 394 -10.34 -16.05 9.03
CA LYS A 394 -10.57 -17.39 9.60
C LYS A 394 -9.66 -17.76 10.77
N SER A 395 -8.52 -17.10 10.92
CA SER A 395 -7.60 -17.33 12.04
C SER A 395 -8.05 -16.66 13.33
N TYR A 396 -8.92 -15.65 13.22
CA TYR A 396 -9.45 -14.90 14.36
C TYR A 396 -10.99 -14.88 14.34
N PRO A 397 -11.66 -16.05 14.46
CA PRO A 397 -13.09 -16.16 14.21
C PRO A 397 -13.96 -15.30 15.10
N LYS A 398 -13.59 -15.09 16.38
CA LYS A 398 -14.36 -14.21 17.28
C LYS A 398 -14.37 -12.75 16.83
N LEU A 399 -13.24 -12.26 16.32
CA LEU A 399 -13.13 -10.90 15.78
C LEU A 399 -13.85 -10.79 14.45
N PHE A 400 -13.64 -11.78 13.56
CA PHE A 400 -14.19 -11.78 12.21
C PHE A 400 -15.72 -11.90 12.20
N GLU A 401 -16.32 -12.62 13.17
CA GLU A 401 -17.78 -12.79 13.30
C GLU A 401 -18.54 -11.44 13.35
N HIS A 402 -17.93 -10.39 13.92
CA HIS A 402 -18.52 -9.05 13.95
C HIS A 402 -18.69 -8.46 12.55
N PHE A 403 -17.71 -8.69 11.67
CA PHE A 403 -17.75 -8.25 10.27
C PHE A 403 -18.73 -9.12 9.44
N GLU A 404 -18.75 -10.43 9.67
CA GLU A 404 -19.72 -11.33 9.01
C GLU A 404 -21.14 -10.93 9.34
N LYS A 405 -21.46 -10.74 10.62
CA LYS A 405 -22.80 -10.30 11.08
C LYS A 405 -23.17 -8.92 10.52
N ALA A 406 -22.22 -7.98 10.44
CA ALA A 406 -22.44 -6.66 9.85
C ALA A 406 -22.76 -6.78 8.36
N ASN A 407 -22.00 -7.57 7.62
CA ASN A 407 -22.23 -7.82 6.20
C ASN A 407 -23.57 -8.54 5.94
N GLU A 408 -23.83 -9.61 6.65
CA GLU A 408 -25.08 -10.40 6.50
C GLU A 408 -26.33 -9.57 6.80
N LYS A 409 -26.26 -8.67 7.77
CA LYS A 409 -27.43 -7.90 8.20
C LYS A 409 -27.67 -6.64 7.37
N PHE A 410 -26.60 -5.99 6.88
CA PHE A 410 -26.72 -4.62 6.35
C PHE A 410 -26.23 -4.46 4.90
N LEU A 411 -25.21 -5.20 4.47
CA LEU A 411 -24.53 -4.94 3.19
C LEU A 411 -24.80 -6.02 2.14
N HIS A 412 -24.89 -7.27 2.55
CA HIS A 412 -25.19 -8.44 1.70
C HIS A 412 -24.19 -8.62 0.54
N ARG A 413 -22.93 -8.16 0.71
CA ARG A 413 -21.86 -8.37 -0.27
C ARG A 413 -21.30 -9.79 -0.17
N GLU A 414 -20.79 -10.30 -1.29
CA GLU A 414 -19.96 -11.51 -1.25
C GLU A 414 -18.72 -11.22 -0.39
N MET A 415 -18.50 -12.03 0.65
CA MET A 415 -17.36 -11.89 1.54
C MET A 415 -16.66 -13.24 1.71
N ALA A 416 -15.38 -13.28 1.36
CA ALA A 416 -14.52 -14.45 1.54
C ALA A 416 -13.41 -14.14 2.54
N ALA A 417 -12.92 -15.15 3.23
CA ALA A 417 -11.80 -14.99 4.16
C ALA A 417 -10.82 -16.16 4.04
N SER A 418 -9.55 -15.87 4.35
CA SER A 418 -8.48 -16.88 4.44
C SER A 418 -8.03 -17.12 5.87
N GLU A 419 -7.30 -18.22 6.06
CA GLU A 419 -6.44 -18.41 7.21
C GLU A 419 -5.16 -17.59 7.06
N GLN A 420 -4.45 -17.39 8.16
CA GLN A 420 -3.15 -16.72 8.18
C GLN A 420 -2.16 -17.46 7.29
N ARG A 421 -1.55 -16.75 6.36
CA ARG A 421 -0.44 -17.29 5.58
C ARG A 421 0.84 -17.20 6.39
N LYS A 422 1.63 -18.26 6.41
CA LYS A 422 2.98 -18.19 6.97
C LYS A 422 3.80 -17.13 6.23
N ASN A 423 4.24 -16.14 6.94
CA ASN A 423 4.93 -14.98 6.39
C ASN A 423 6.40 -15.23 6.01
N TYR A 424 6.95 -16.43 6.28
CA TYR A 424 8.34 -16.83 5.98
C TYR A 424 9.39 -15.71 6.15
N GLY A 425 9.16 -14.76 7.08
CA GLY A 425 10.08 -13.67 7.40
C GLY A 425 10.11 -12.51 6.40
N ARG A 426 9.25 -12.49 5.37
CA ARG A 426 9.11 -11.37 4.45
C ARG A 426 7.73 -10.72 4.59
N PRO A 427 7.62 -9.62 5.37
CA PRO A 427 6.40 -8.83 5.42
C PRO A 427 6.09 -8.26 4.02
N ARG A 428 4.80 -8.22 3.66
CA ARG A 428 4.33 -7.80 2.33
C ARG A 428 3.33 -6.65 2.37
N SER A 429 2.87 -6.29 3.56
CA SER A 429 1.94 -5.20 3.81
C SER A 429 2.14 -4.70 5.23
N ASP A 430 1.56 -3.57 5.57
CA ASP A 430 1.58 -3.03 6.93
C ASP A 430 1.07 -4.03 7.96
N ALA A 431 0.00 -4.76 7.65
CA ALA A 431 -0.56 -5.83 8.47
C ALA A 431 0.48 -6.86 8.92
N SER A 432 1.41 -7.23 8.04
CA SER A 432 2.42 -8.25 8.31
C SER A 432 3.34 -7.90 9.49
N LEU A 433 3.58 -6.62 9.73
CA LEU A 433 4.44 -6.17 10.84
C LEU A 433 3.72 -6.28 12.19
N PHE A 434 2.43 -5.99 12.21
CA PHE A 434 1.60 -6.18 13.40
C PHE A 434 1.42 -7.67 13.73
N GLU A 435 1.21 -8.52 12.71
CA GLU A 435 1.20 -9.98 12.88
C GLU A 435 2.51 -10.51 13.48
N ASN A 436 3.65 -10.02 12.99
CA ASN A 436 4.97 -10.40 13.52
C ASN A 436 5.17 -9.94 14.97
N ALA A 437 4.49 -8.86 15.40
CA ALA A 437 4.45 -8.39 16.78
C ALA A 437 3.45 -9.16 17.66
N GLY A 438 2.73 -10.15 17.09
CA GLY A 438 1.78 -10.98 17.82
C GLY A 438 0.37 -10.39 17.94
N ILE A 439 0.06 -9.32 17.22
CA ILE A 439 -1.26 -8.68 17.23
C ILE A 439 -2.18 -9.42 16.25
N PRO A 440 -3.40 -9.82 16.64
CA PRO A 440 -4.42 -10.30 15.72
C PRO A 440 -4.68 -9.27 14.61
N THR A 441 -4.54 -9.67 13.36
CA THR A 441 -4.57 -8.70 12.26
C THR A 441 -5.37 -9.23 11.08
N PHE A 442 -6.23 -8.36 10.51
CA PHE A 442 -6.95 -8.57 9.27
C PHE A 442 -6.44 -7.63 8.18
N SER A 443 -6.45 -8.10 6.93
CA SER A 443 -6.38 -7.19 5.78
C SER A 443 -7.69 -7.29 5.00
N LEU A 444 -8.36 -6.16 4.85
CA LEU A 444 -9.53 -6.00 4.01
C LEU A 444 -9.10 -5.44 2.65
N TRP A 445 -9.53 -6.09 1.60
CA TRP A 445 -9.41 -5.63 0.22
C TRP A 445 -10.63 -6.03 -0.58
N THR A 446 -10.85 -5.39 -1.73
CA THR A 446 -11.98 -5.72 -2.58
C THR A 446 -11.63 -6.84 -3.55
N ARG A 447 -12.65 -7.70 -3.80
CA ARG A 447 -12.47 -8.89 -4.61
C ARG A 447 -12.67 -8.59 -6.09
N ASN A 448 -11.62 -8.79 -6.87
CA ASN A 448 -11.63 -8.76 -8.32
C ASN A 448 -11.40 -10.16 -8.91
N SER A 449 -11.97 -10.41 -10.08
CA SER A 449 -11.74 -11.67 -10.81
C SER A 449 -10.32 -11.79 -11.36
N VAL A 450 -9.66 -10.66 -11.63
CA VAL A 450 -8.31 -10.57 -12.18
C VAL A 450 -7.54 -9.49 -11.41
N PHE A 451 -6.24 -9.72 -11.20
CA PHE A 451 -5.37 -8.70 -10.58
C PHE A 451 -5.35 -7.44 -11.46
N PRO A 452 -5.44 -6.23 -10.88
CA PRO A 452 -5.53 -5.00 -11.65
C PRO A 452 -4.32 -4.74 -12.53
N VAL A 453 -4.55 -4.57 -13.83
CA VAL A 453 -3.48 -4.28 -14.82
C VAL A 453 -2.86 -2.88 -14.64
N TYR A 454 -3.54 -2.01 -13.92
CA TYR A 454 -3.09 -0.64 -13.61
C TYR A 454 -2.31 -0.54 -12.29
N TYR A 455 -2.12 -1.66 -11.58
CA TYR A 455 -1.32 -1.72 -10.35
C TYR A 455 0.10 -1.17 -10.60
N HIS A 456 0.52 -0.18 -9.82
CA HIS A 456 1.78 0.54 -9.96
C HIS A 456 2.01 1.13 -11.38
N GLN A 457 0.91 1.60 -11.99
CA GLN A 457 0.92 2.22 -13.32
C GLN A 457 0.32 3.63 -13.25
N PRO A 458 0.62 4.52 -14.19
CA PRO A 458 0.01 5.84 -14.24
C PRO A 458 -1.49 5.79 -14.57
N LEU A 459 -2.01 4.61 -14.91
CA LEU A 459 -3.43 4.36 -15.15
C LEU A 459 -4.22 4.04 -13.87
N ASP A 460 -3.58 3.94 -12.71
CA ASP A 460 -4.26 3.82 -11.41
C ASP A 460 -4.87 5.17 -10.99
N LYS A 461 -5.97 5.51 -11.64
CA LYS A 461 -6.73 6.77 -11.50
C LYS A 461 -8.09 6.49 -10.89
N THR A 462 -8.78 7.54 -10.43
CA THR A 462 -10.09 7.43 -9.78
C THR A 462 -11.19 6.81 -10.65
N ASN A 463 -11.05 6.84 -11.99
CA ASN A 463 -11.99 6.19 -12.89
C ASN A 463 -12.00 4.65 -12.82
N VAL A 464 -11.02 4.02 -12.14
CA VAL A 464 -11.03 2.57 -11.86
C VAL A 464 -11.77 2.22 -10.57
N LEU A 465 -12.14 3.23 -9.77
CA LEU A 465 -12.82 3.04 -8.50
C LEU A 465 -14.33 2.83 -8.69
N THR A 466 -14.93 2.13 -7.75
CA THR A 466 -16.37 1.87 -7.66
C THR A 466 -16.88 2.44 -6.33
N PRO A 467 -17.48 3.63 -6.33
CA PRO A 467 -17.85 4.34 -5.11
C PRO A 467 -18.75 3.55 -4.15
N GLU A 468 -19.62 2.70 -4.70
CA GLU A 468 -20.57 1.91 -3.92
C GLU A 468 -19.89 0.80 -3.09
N ILE A 469 -18.80 0.20 -3.58
CA ILE A 469 -18.05 -0.80 -2.79
C ILE A 469 -17.20 -0.11 -1.72
N MET A 470 -16.71 1.10 -1.99
CA MET A 470 -15.98 1.92 -1.02
C MET A 470 -16.91 2.35 0.13
N GLU A 471 -18.13 2.83 -0.19
CA GLU A 471 -19.15 3.13 0.81
C GLU A 471 -19.44 1.92 1.70
N ASP A 472 -19.63 0.74 1.09
CA ASP A 472 -19.89 -0.48 1.83
C ASP A 472 -18.70 -0.95 2.66
N ALA A 473 -17.46 -0.70 2.21
CA ALA A 473 -16.26 -0.97 3.00
C ALA A 473 -16.19 -0.09 4.25
N ALA A 474 -16.40 1.22 4.10
CA ALA A 474 -16.43 2.15 5.24
C ALA A 474 -17.58 1.82 6.22
N LYS A 475 -18.75 1.39 5.71
CA LYS A 475 -19.87 0.90 6.51
C LYS A 475 -19.54 -0.40 7.23
N LEU A 476 -18.86 -1.32 6.56
CA LEU A 476 -18.41 -2.59 7.15
C LEU A 476 -17.40 -2.33 8.29
N LEU A 477 -16.46 -1.40 8.08
CA LEU A 477 -15.54 -0.96 9.13
C LEU A 477 -16.27 -0.39 10.32
N TYR A 478 -17.16 0.59 10.10
CA TYR A 478 -17.91 1.21 11.19
C TYR A 478 -18.67 0.18 12.03
N LEU A 479 -19.44 -0.71 11.38
CA LEU A 479 -20.26 -1.71 12.08
C LEU A 479 -19.41 -2.82 12.74
N GLY A 480 -18.46 -3.39 12.00
CA GLY A 480 -17.59 -4.47 12.49
C GLY A 480 -16.75 -4.02 13.68
N ILE A 481 -16.09 -2.85 13.54
CA ILE A 481 -15.27 -2.28 14.61
C ILE A 481 -16.09 -1.87 15.82
N LEU A 482 -17.29 -1.29 15.62
CA LEU A 482 -18.17 -0.99 16.75
C LEU A 482 -18.57 -2.28 17.50
N GLY A 483 -18.79 -3.38 16.76
CA GLY A 483 -19.01 -4.71 17.33
C GLY A 483 -17.84 -5.18 18.19
N VAL A 484 -16.63 -5.17 17.63
CA VAL A 484 -15.38 -5.54 18.34
C VAL A 484 -15.13 -4.62 19.54
N ALA A 485 -15.31 -3.30 19.37
CA ALA A 485 -15.07 -2.33 20.44
C ALA A 485 -16.00 -2.49 21.64
N ASN A 486 -17.19 -3.02 21.44
CA ASN A 486 -18.20 -3.20 22.48
C ASN A 486 -18.29 -4.63 23.03
N ASP A 487 -17.55 -5.59 22.47
CA ASP A 487 -17.52 -6.97 22.95
C ASP A 487 -16.57 -7.12 24.14
N SER A 488 -17.14 -7.34 25.32
CA SER A 488 -16.35 -7.57 26.56
C SER A 488 -15.84 -9.02 26.71
N GLY A 489 -16.11 -9.89 25.72
CA GLY A 489 -15.66 -11.30 25.71
C GLY A 489 -14.38 -11.54 24.88
N LEU A 490 -13.76 -10.49 24.34
CA LEU A 490 -12.52 -10.51 23.60
C LEU A 490 -11.31 -10.34 24.48
#